data_548ffeecd94568de816b5427d98cdb21
#
_entry.id   548ffeecd94568de816b5427d98cdb21
#
_cell.length_a   1.000
_cell.length_b   1.000
_cell.length_c   1.000
_cell.angle_alpha   90.00
_cell.angle_beta   90.00
_cell.angle_gamma   90.00
#
_symmetry.space_group_name_H-M   'P 1'
#
loop_
_entity.id
_entity.type
_entity.pdbx_description
1 polymer ?
#
loop_
_entity_poly.entity_id
_entity_poly.type
_entity_poly.pdbx_seq_one_letter_code
_entity_poly.pdbx_strand_id
1 'polypeptide(L)'
;MTGIQASGVGSGLDISSLVSQLVTAERQPLDARISRRQSAVNVEISGLSTLKGALATLKDSLSSVRTLSALASLTAKSANEDIFTATADSTALAGSYQIEVGNLATAQKLASGPFVAGRDAVVGTGTLTLKYGTTSFNVTIDATHNTLAGIRDAINSATGNDGITATIINGTDGARLALSSRSTGLANALTITQSGGDGAPASVAGRYSVR
;
A
#
# COMPACT_ATOMS: atom_id res chain seq x y z
N MET A 1 -58.77 1.69 35.03
CA MET A 1 -60.18 1.73 35.45
C MET A 1 -60.97 1.54 34.18
N THR A 2 -61.52 0.31 34.01
CA THR A 2 -62.43 -0.04 32.93
C THR A 2 -63.81 0.58 33.25
N GLY A 3 -64.14 1.68 32.61
CA GLY A 3 -65.48 2.30 32.70
C GLY A 3 -66.50 1.34 32.10
N ILE A 4 -67.48 0.94 32.89
CA ILE A 4 -68.68 0.18 32.44
C ILE A 4 -69.41 1.08 31.46
N GLN A 5 -69.32 0.82 30.17
CA GLN A 5 -70.12 1.43 29.17
C GLN A 5 -71.52 0.73 29.17
N ALA A 6 -72.48 1.37 29.70
CA ALA A 6 -73.85 0.92 29.55
C ALA A 6 -74.29 1.20 28.09
N SER A 7 -74.07 0.19 27.21
CA SER A 7 -74.76 0.17 25.91
C SER A 7 -76.28 0.07 26.16
N GLY A 8 -77.05 0.97 25.57
CA GLY A 8 -78.51 1.17 25.77
C GLY A 8 -79.33 -0.11 25.93
N VAL A 9 -79.60 -0.45 27.17
CA VAL A 9 -80.52 -1.55 27.53
C VAL A 9 -81.93 -1.09 27.25
N GLY A 10 -82.48 -1.45 26.10
CA GLY A 10 -83.85 -1.23 25.75
C GLY A 10 -84.19 -0.85 24.32
N SER A 11 -83.33 -0.27 23.54
CA SER A 11 -83.61 0.19 22.17
C SER A 11 -82.81 -0.51 21.05
N GLY A 12 -81.86 -1.42 21.36
CA GLY A 12 -81.01 -2.06 20.34
C GLY A 12 -80.07 -1.10 19.55
N LEU A 13 -79.97 0.15 19.92
CA LEU A 13 -79.13 1.14 19.28
C LEU A 13 -77.74 1.19 19.97
N ASP A 14 -76.70 0.93 19.22
CA ASP A 14 -75.33 1.13 19.66
C ASP A 14 -74.97 2.64 19.61
N ILE A 15 -75.24 3.32 20.71
CA ILE A 15 -75.02 4.76 20.90
C ILE A 15 -73.52 5.08 20.78
N SER A 16 -72.64 4.16 21.18
CA SER A 16 -71.19 4.38 21.12
C SER A 16 -70.65 4.39 19.67
N SER A 17 -71.19 3.52 18.84
CA SER A 17 -70.93 3.50 17.41
C SER A 17 -71.43 4.73 16.70
N LEU A 18 -72.66 5.14 17.01
CA LEU A 18 -73.28 6.37 16.46
C LEU A 18 -72.49 7.64 16.81
N VAL A 19 -72.09 7.79 18.07
CA VAL A 19 -71.29 8.93 18.52
C VAL A 19 -69.87 8.89 17.83
N SER A 20 -69.28 7.75 17.71
CA SER A 20 -67.98 7.61 17.01
C SER A 20 -68.05 7.96 15.52
N GLN A 21 -69.12 7.54 14.85
CA GLN A 21 -69.38 7.90 13.44
C GLN A 21 -69.64 9.41 13.27
N LEU A 22 -70.43 10.04 14.16
CA LEU A 22 -70.66 11.45 14.12
C LEU A 22 -69.38 12.27 14.35
N VAL A 23 -68.61 11.92 15.36
CA VAL A 23 -67.29 12.56 15.63
C VAL A 23 -66.39 12.40 14.46
N THR A 24 -66.33 11.23 13.84
CA THR A 24 -65.48 10.96 12.66
C THR A 24 -65.92 11.81 11.48
N ALA A 25 -67.27 11.91 11.23
CA ALA A 25 -67.79 12.73 10.15
C ALA A 25 -67.47 14.22 10.34
N GLU A 26 -67.53 14.71 11.58
CA GLU A 26 -67.24 16.12 11.93
C GLU A 26 -65.74 16.42 11.79
N ARG A 27 -64.89 15.47 12.13
CA ARG A 27 -63.42 15.59 12.01
C ARG A 27 -62.88 15.43 10.58
N GLN A 28 -63.57 14.68 9.74
CA GLN A 28 -63.09 14.36 8.38
C GLN A 28 -62.69 15.58 7.55
N PRO A 29 -63.47 16.73 7.51
CA PRO A 29 -63.05 17.89 6.73
C PRO A 29 -61.80 18.59 7.30
N LEU A 30 -61.61 18.56 8.63
CA LEU A 30 -60.42 19.15 9.29
C LEU A 30 -59.18 18.29 9.02
N ASP A 31 -59.29 16.98 9.18
CA ASP A 31 -58.21 16.04 8.92
C ASP A 31 -57.80 16.09 7.43
N ALA A 32 -58.74 16.18 6.52
CA ALA A 32 -58.48 16.35 5.09
C ALA A 32 -57.77 17.69 4.76
N ARG A 33 -58.08 18.77 5.49
CA ARG A 33 -57.37 20.06 5.33
C ARG A 33 -55.95 19.98 5.87
N ILE A 34 -55.75 19.37 7.04
CA ILE A 34 -54.44 19.17 7.64
C ILE A 34 -53.55 18.29 6.73
N SER A 35 -54.08 17.17 6.26
CA SER A 35 -53.37 16.24 5.36
C SER A 35 -52.95 16.92 4.05
N ARG A 36 -53.86 17.73 3.44
CA ARG A 36 -53.48 18.49 2.23
C ARG A 36 -52.38 19.49 2.50
N ARG A 37 -52.46 20.23 3.63
CA ARG A 37 -51.42 21.20 3.98
C ARG A 37 -50.08 20.52 4.29
N GLN A 38 -50.11 19.38 4.97
CA GLN A 38 -48.93 18.57 5.24
C GLN A 38 -48.27 18.03 3.96
N SER A 39 -49.09 17.55 3.01
CA SER A 39 -48.62 17.13 1.70
C SER A 39 -47.97 18.27 0.92
N ALA A 40 -48.58 19.47 0.91
CA ALA A 40 -48.02 20.64 0.24
C ALA A 40 -46.65 21.04 0.84
N VAL A 41 -46.55 21.11 2.17
CA VAL A 41 -45.29 21.41 2.86
C VAL A 41 -44.21 20.34 2.58
N ASN A 42 -44.59 19.06 2.58
CA ASN A 42 -43.65 17.98 2.25
C ASN A 42 -43.12 18.06 0.81
N VAL A 43 -43.96 18.48 -0.14
CA VAL A 43 -43.53 18.72 -1.54
C VAL A 43 -42.55 19.89 -1.61
N GLU A 44 -42.80 20.97 -0.89
CA GLU A 44 -41.88 22.12 -0.83
C GLU A 44 -40.55 21.74 -0.19
N ILE A 45 -40.54 21.00 0.93
CA ILE A 45 -39.32 20.49 1.60
C ILE A 45 -38.55 19.59 0.66
N SER A 46 -39.25 18.69 -0.04
CA SER A 46 -38.60 17.78 -1.00
C SER A 46 -37.96 18.55 -2.17
N GLY A 47 -38.67 19.55 -2.70
CA GLY A 47 -38.14 20.41 -3.76
C GLY A 47 -36.90 21.20 -3.32
N LEU A 48 -36.93 21.79 -2.13
CA LEU A 48 -35.78 22.49 -1.55
C LEU A 48 -34.59 21.55 -1.27
N SER A 49 -34.89 20.34 -0.81
CA SER A 49 -33.87 19.32 -0.58
C SER A 49 -33.17 18.88 -1.88
N THR A 50 -33.93 18.71 -2.95
CA THR A 50 -33.41 18.41 -4.29
C THR A 50 -32.54 19.56 -4.82
N LEU A 51 -33.00 20.81 -4.67
CA LEU A 51 -32.22 22.00 -5.05
C LEU A 51 -30.91 22.08 -4.25
N LYS A 52 -30.97 21.87 -2.94
CA LYS A 52 -29.79 21.84 -2.07
C LYS A 52 -28.81 20.76 -2.51
N GLY A 53 -29.29 19.55 -2.86
CA GLY A 53 -28.48 18.48 -3.39
C GLY A 53 -27.79 18.86 -4.69
N ALA A 54 -28.50 19.44 -5.65
CA ALA A 54 -27.96 19.90 -6.91
C ALA A 54 -26.88 20.99 -6.73
N LEU A 55 -27.12 21.95 -5.82
CA LEU A 55 -26.13 22.97 -5.48
C LEU A 55 -24.89 22.39 -4.79
N ALA A 56 -25.02 21.38 -3.94
CA ALA A 56 -23.89 20.69 -3.33
C ALA A 56 -23.06 19.99 -4.40
N THR A 57 -23.69 19.27 -5.31
CA THR A 57 -23.00 18.61 -6.44
C THR A 57 -22.27 19.61 -7.34
N LEU A 58 -22.90 20.76 -7.65
CA LEU A 58 -22.24 21.83 -8.40
C LEU A 58 -21.03 22.39 -7.65
N LYS A 59 -21.17 22.66 -6.35
CA LYS A 59 -20.08 23.12 -5.50
C LYS A 59 -18.92 22.14 -5.49
N ASP A 60 -19.19 20.84 -5.37
CA ASP A 60 -18.17 19.80 -5.35
C ASP A 60 -17.47 19.68 -6.71
N SER A 61 -18.21 19.78 -7.82
CA SER A 61 -17.66 19.83 -9.16
C SER A 61 -16.76 21.06 -9.39
N LEU A 62 -17.16 22.21 -8.87
CA LEU A 62 -16.34 23.43 -8.95
C LEU A 62 -15.12 23.36 -8.04
N SER A 63 -15.16 22.64 -6.94
CA SER A 63 -14.02 22.51 -6.02
C SER A 63 -12.83 21.79 -6.68
N SER A 64 -13.10 20.85 -7.57
CA SER A 64 -12.06 20.13 -8.34
C SER A 64 -11.30 21.02 -9.32
N VAL A 65 -11.90 22.15 -9.74
CA VAL A 65 -11.31 23.11 -10.71
C VAL A 65 -10.73 24.36 -10.04
N ARG A 66 -10.90 24.50 -8.70
CA ARG A 66 -10.46 25.70 -7.96
C ARG A 66 -8.97 25.85 -7.79
N THR A 67 -8.21 24.77 -7.92
CA THR A 67 -6.76 24.79 -7.74
C THR A 67 -6.08 24.83 -9.11
N LEU A 68 -5.17 25.79 -9.30
CA LEU A 68 -4.38 25.91 -10.53
C LEU A 68 -3.60 24.61 -10.82
N SER A 69 -3.21 23.88 -9.78
CA SER A 69 -2.54 22.59 -9.89
C SER A 69 -3.42 21.49 -10.48
N ALA A 70 -4.74 21.53 -10.26
CA ALA A 70 -5.66 20.57 -10.88
C ALA A 70 -5.86 20.83 -12.38
N LEU A 71 -5.80 22.11 -12.79
CA LEU A 71 -5.86 22.54 -14.20
C LEU A 71 -4.53 22.34 -14.93
N ALA A 72 -3.41 22.35 -14.19
CA ALA A 72 -2.06 22.21 -14.74
C ALA A 72 -1.54 20.76 -14.67
N SER A 73 -2.38 19.76 -14.35
CA SER A 73 -1.95 18.38 -14.35
C SER A 73 -1.63 17.89 -15.75
N LEU A 74 -0.38 17.51 -15.97
CA LEU A 74 0.07 16.90 -17.21
C LEU A 74 0.07 15.37 -17.04
N THR A 75 -0.26 14.68 -18.13
CA THR A 75 -0.15 13.22 -18.22
C THR A 75 0.99 12.86 -19.14
N ALA A 76 1.88 11.98 -18.69
CA ALA A 76 2.89 11.40 -19.55
C ALA A 76 2.35 10.09 -20.15
N LYS A 77 2.64 9.86 -21.42
CA LYS A 77 2.36 8.60 -22.11
C LYS A 77 3.63 8.07 -22.76
N SER A 78 3.94 6.81 -22.53
CA SER A 78 4.96 6.11 -23.31
C SER A 78 4.33 5.60 -24.62
N ALA A 79 5.09 5.66 -25.71
CA ALA A 79 4.68 5.03 -26.99
C ALA A 79 4.72 3.50 -26.91
N ASN A 80 5.52 2.95 -25.99
CA ASN A 80 5.60 1.54 -25.71
C ASN A 80 5.77 1.33 -24.20
N GLU A 81 4.69 0.96 -23.51
CA GLU A 81 4.63 0.78 -22.07
C GLU A 81 5.36 -0.49 -21.59
N ASP A 82 5.64 -1.43 -22.48
CA ASP A 82 6.43 -2.64 -22.19
C ASP A 82 7.93 -2.31 -22.01
N ILE A 83 8.40 -1.19 -22.59
CA ILE A 83 9.78 -0.75 -22.46
C ILE A 83 9.95 0.13 -21.23
N PHE A 84 9.09 1.14 -21.06
CA PHE A 84 9.10 2.02 -19.90
C PHE A 84 7.75 2.69 -19.71
N THR A 85 7.42 3.02 -18.48
CA THR A 85 6.27 3.84 -18.12
C THR A 85 6.76 5.23 -17.68
N ALA A 86 5.95 6.25 -17.93
CA ALA A 86 6.26 7.61 -17.54
C ALA A 86 5.11 8.21 -16.71
N THR A 87 5.45 9.00 -15.72
CA THR A 87 4.51 9.81 -14.95
C THR A 87 4.94 11.27 -15.01
N ALA A 88 3.97 12.17 -14.99
CA ALA A 88 4.23 13.61 -14.91
C ALA A 88 3.70 14.14 -13.58
N ASP A 89 4.42 15.07 -12.98
CA ASP A 89 3.98 15.82 -11.81
C ASP A 89 3.56 17.26 -12.21
N SER A 90 3.16 18.06 -11.22
CA SER A 90 2.71 19.45 -11.43
C SER A 90 3.81 20.40 -11.88
N THR A 91 5.08 19.98 -11.89
CA THR A 91 6.23 20.76 -12.33
C THR A 91 6.69 20.38 -13.75
N ALA A 92 6.09 19.33 -14.31
CA ALA A 92 6.42 18.86 -15.64
C ALA A 92 6.16 19.93 -16.71
N LEU A 93 6.99 19.94 -17.74
CA LEU A 93 6.79 20.78 -18.91
C LEU A 93 6.18 19.96 -20.04
N ALA A 94 5.21 20.53 -20.74
CA ALA A 94 4.63 19.89 -21.92
C ALA A 94 5.68 19.76 -23.02
N GLY A 95 5.84 18.56 -23.56
CA GLY A 95 6.83 18.31 -24.61
C GLY A 95 6.77 16.87 -25.10
N SER A 96 7.49 16.59 -26.18
CA SER A 96 7.72 15.25 -26.71
C SER A 96 9.20 14.92 -26.57
N TYR A 97 9.49 13.78 -25.98
CA TYR A 97 10.86 13.34 -25.69
C TYR A 97 11.10 12.00 -26.41
N GLN A 98 12.25 11.89 -27.06
CA GLN A 98 12.71 10.61 -27.59
C GLN A 98 13.64 9.97 -26.59
N ILE A 99 13.30 8.77 -26.12
CA ILE A 99 14.06 8.02 -25.12
C ILE A 99 14.55 6.73 -25.78
N GLU A 100 15.85 6.49 -25.69
CA GLU A 100 16.47 5.24 -26.07
C GLU A 100 16.96 4.51 -24.80
N VAL A 101 16.50 3.27 -24.64
CA VAL A 101 16.91 2.42 -23.52
C VAL A 101 18.04 1.50 -23.99
N GLY A 102 19.29 1.89 -23.72
CA GLY A 102 20.47 1.09 -24.12
C GLY A 102 20.66 -0.17 -23.29
N ASN A 103 20.49 -0.08 -21.96
CA ASN A 103 20.63 -1.20 -21.04
C ASN A 103 19.68 -1.05 -19.86
N LEU A 104 19.17 -2.16 -19.37
CA LEU A 104 18.42 -2.22 -18.13
C LEU A 104 19.36 -2.33 -16.94
N ALA A 105 18.96 -1.75 -15.81
CA ALA A 105 19.68 -1.93 -14.55
C ALA A 105 19.59 -3.38 -14.10
N THR A 106 20.75 -3.99 -13.81
CA THR A 106 20.85 -5.37 -13.30
C THR A 106 21.19 -5.37 -11.82
N ALA A 107 20.80 -6.46 -11.13
CA ALA A 107 21.20 -6.69 -9.75
C ALA A 107 22.69 -7.06 -9.71
N GLN A 108 23.44 -6.44 -8.80
CA GLN A 108 24.85 -6.74 -8.65
C GLN A 108 25.04 -8.15 -8.08
N LYS A 109 26.00 -8.88 -8.65
CA LYS A 109 26.45 -10.19 -8.18
C LYS A 109 27.93 -10.14 -7.88
N LEU A 110 28.33 -10.57 -6.71
CA LEU A 110 29.71 -10.65 -6.27
C LEU A 110 30.04 -12.10 -5.95
N ALA A 111 31.25 -12.55 -6.29
CA ALA A 111 31.73 -13.88 -5.95
C ALA A 111 33.10 -13.79 -5.30
N SER A 112 33.31 -14.53 -4.21
CA SER A 112 34.59 -14.65 -3.56
C SER A 112 35.59 -15.43 -4.43
N GLY A 113 36.87 -15.42 -4.06
CA GLY A 113 37.84 -16.39 -4.54
C GLY A 113 37.43 -17.82 -4.22
N PRO A 114 38.06 -18.83 -4.87
CA PRO A 114 37.79 -20.23 -4.61
C PRO A 114 38.35 -20.67 -3.27
N PHE A 115 37.59 -21.51 -2.56
CA PHE A 115 37.99 -22.21 -1.35
C PHE A 115 38.13 -23.72 -1.67
N VAL A 116 39.35 -24.20 -1.74
CA VAL A 116 39.67 -25.58 -2.16
C VAL A 116 39.05 -26.62 -1.21
N ALA A 117 38.97 -26.32 0.11
CA ALA A 117 38.35 -27.21 1.09
C ALA A 117 36.79 -27.23 0.99
N GLY A 118 36.22 -26.58 -0.03
CA GLY A 118 34.80 -26.64 -0.29
C GLY A 118 33.97 -25.77 0.66
N ARG A 119 32.71 -26.14 0.87
CA ARG A 119 31.76 -25.44 1.73
C ARG A 119 32.15 -25.39 3.22
N ASP A 120 32.96 -26.37 3.65
CA ASP A 120 33.39 -26.50 5.04
C ASP A 120 34.76 -25.84 5.27
N ALA A 121 35.27 -25.12 4.27
CA ALA A 121 36.51 -24.34 4.37
C ALA A 121 36.40 -23.36 5.54
N VAL A 122 37.36 -23.42 6.46
CA VAL A 122 37.48 -22.46 7.55
C VAL A 122 37.96 -21.13 6.97
N VAL A 123 37.17 -20.06 7.18
CA VAL A 123 37.45 -18.72 6.66
C VAL A 123 38.02 -17.81 7.73
N GLY A 124 37.79 -18.13 9.02
CA GLY A 124 38.24 -17.35 10.18
C GLY A 124 37.12 -16.53 10.84
N THR A 125 37.52 -15.69 11.79
CA THR A 125 36.60 -14.94 12.66
C THR A 125 36.67 -13.44 12.41
N GLY A 126 35.60 -12.69 12.77
CA GLY A 126 35.52 -11.23 12.63
C GLY A 126 34.09 -10.76 12.37
N THR A 127 33.95 -9.50 12.03
CA THR A 127 32.67 -8.89 11.68
C THR A 127 32.67 -8.47 10.21
N LEU A 128 31.70 -8.95 9.46
CA LEU A 128 31.45 -8.50 8.10
C LEU A 128 30.34 -7.42 8.17
N THR A 129 30.63 -6.24 7.67
CA THR A 129 29.64 -5.19 7.44
C THR A 129 29.25 -5.22 5.98
N LEU A 130 27.98 -5.54 5.72
CA LEU A 130 27.41 -5.55 4.38
C LEU A 130 26.52 -4.30 4.21
N LYS A 131 26.74 -3.58 3.12
CA LYS A 131 25.97 -2.39 2.77
C LYS A 131 25.39 -2.56 1.38
N TYR A 132 24.12 -2.22 1.21
CA TYR A 132 23.44 -2.09 -0.08
C TYR A 132 22.49 -0.90 -0.04
N GLY A 133 22.53 -0.07 -1.07
CA GLY A 133 21.76 1.17 -1.05
C GLY A 133 22.10 2.03 0.17
N THR A 134 21.07 2.41 0.92
CA THR A 134 21.21 3.16 2.18
C THR A 134 21.26 2.27 3.43
N THR A 135 21.00 0.97 3.29
CA THR A 135 20.95 0.01 4.39
C THR A 135 22.32 -0.64 4.62
N SER A 136 22.69 -0.82 5.88
CA SER A 136 23.87 -1.60 6.27
C SER A 136 23.56 -2.46 7.49
N PHE A 137 24.14 -3.66 7.55
CA PHE A 137 24.03 -4.56 8.68
C PHE A 137 25.34 -5.29 8.92
N ASN A 138 25.52 -5.78 10.14
CA ASN A 138 26.72 -6.48 10.57
C ASN A 138 26.44 -7.96 10.76
N VAL A 139 27.37 -8.78 10.34
CA VAL A 139 27.36 -10.23 10.55
C VAL A 139 28.61 -10.60 11.33
N THR A 140 28.43 -11.06 12.56
CA THR A 140 29.54 -11.54 13.39
C THR A 140 29.83 -12.99 13.05
N ILE A 141 31.07 -13.25 12.68
CA ILE A 141 31.60 -14.59 12.40
C ILE A 141 32.46 -15.02 13.60
N ASP A 142 31.94 -15.93 14.36
CA ASP A 142 32.62 -16.54 15.51
C ASP A 142 33.14 -17.95 15.19
N ALA A 143 33.74 -18.62 16.16
CA ALA A 143 34.30 -19.96 15.98
C ALA A 143 33.25 -21.03 15.58
N THR A 144 31.96 -20.76 15.79
CA THR A 144 30.87 -21.70 15.43
C THR A 144 30.36 -21.51 14.02
N HIS A 145 30.60 -20.33 13.45
CA HIS A 145 30.13 -19.92 12.12
C HIS A 145 31.27 -19.57 11.16
N ASN A 146 32.50 -19.96 11.46
CA ASN A 146 33.71 -19.59 10.73
C ASN A 146 33.96 -20.37 9.43
N THR A 147 33.06 -21.25 9.02
CA THR A 147 33.11 -21.93 7.73
C THR A 147 32.41 -21.16 6.64
N LEU A 148 32.70 -21.46 5.37
CA LEU A 148 32.03 -20.83 4.24
C LEU A 148 30.50 -21.03 4.28
N ALA A 149 30.07 -22.23 4.70
CA ALA A 149 28.64 -22.52 4.91
C ALA A 149 28.08 -21.72 6.09
N GLY A 150 28.81 -21.64 7.20
CA GLY A 150 28.39 -20.83 8.36
C GLY A 150 28.24 -19.35 8.02
N ILE A 151 29.16 -18.77 7.25
CA ILE A 151 29.10 -17.37 6.78
C ILE A 151 27.87 -17.15 5.89
N ARG A 152 27.59 -18.05 4.94
CA ARG A 152 26.40 -18.00 4.10
C ARG A 152 25.12 -17.95 4.95
N ASP A 153 25.01 -18.84 5.93
CA ASP A 153 23.83 -18.94 6.79
C ASP A 153 23.69 -17.71 7.71
N ALA A 154 24.83 -17.25 8.26
CA ALA A 154 24.87 -16.04 9.07
C ALA A 154 24.43 -14.79 8.28
N ILE A 155 24.87 -14.64 7.02
CA ILE A 155 24.43 -13.54 6.16
C ILE A 155 22.92 -13.63 5.87
N ASN A 156 22.44 -14.83 5.50
CA ASN A 156 21.04 -14.99 5.12
C ASN A 156 20.06 -14.85 6.30
N SER A 157 20.52 -15.15 7.52
CA SER A 157 19.74 -15.01 8.76
C SER A 157 19.95 -13.70 9.51
N ALA A 158 20.85 -12.85 9.02
CA ALA A 158 21.20 -11.60 9.69
C ALA A 158 19.99 -10.66 9.80
N THR A 159 19.77 -10.12 10.99
CA THR A 159 18.77 -9.09 11.22
C THR A 159 19.11 -7.83 10.41
N GLY A 160 18.15 -7.32 9.65
CA GLY A 160 18.34 -6.18 8.74
C GLY A 160 18.82 -6.56 7.33
N ASN A 161 18.93 -7.85 7.02
CA ASN A 161 19.21 -8.32 5.67
C ASN A 161 17.92 -8.47 4.84
N ASP A 162 17.44 -7.38 4.26
CA ASP A 162 16.26 -7.37 3.38
C ASP A 162 16.62 -7.43 1.89
N GLY A 163 17.91 -7.25 1.54
CA GLY A 163 18.30 -7.01 0.14
C GLY A 163 19.43 -7.88 -0.40
N ILE A 164 20.04 -8.75 0.40
CA ILE A 164 21.18 -9.58 -0.01
C ILE A 164 20.85 -11.05 0.13
N THR A 165 21.21 -11.85 -0.88
CA THR A 165 21.15 -13.31 -0.81
C THR A 165 22.57 -13.88 -0.96
N ALA A 166 22.98 -14.71 -0.02
CA ALA A 166 24.22 -15.44 -0.04
C ALA A 166 24.00 -16.89 -0.47
N THR A 167 24.80 -17.37 -1.41
CA THR A 167 24.79 -18.76 -1.90
C THR A 167 26.22 -19.29 -2.05
N ILE A 168 26.40 -20.63 -2.05
CA ILE A 168 27.67 -21.26 -2.33
C ILE A 168 27.59 -21.91 -3.70
N ILE A 169 28.53 -21.57 -4.57
CA ILE A 169 28.69 -22.15 -5.89
C ILE A 169 29.92 -23.04 -5.87
N ASN A 170 29.75 -24.32 -6.18
CA ASN A 170 30.86 -25.26 -6.30
C ASN A 170 31.41 -25.24 -7.72
N GLY A 171 32.66 -24.84 -7.85
CA GLY A 171 33.43 -24.90 -9.10
C GLY A 171 34.45 -26.03 -9.09
N THR A 172 35.09 -26.25 -10.21
CA THR A 172 36.19 -27.26 -10.36
C THR A 172 37.42 -26.86 -9.58
N ASP A 173 37.60 -25.57 -9.27
CA ASP A 173 38.72 -24.97 -8.54
C ASP A 173 38.40 -24.73 -7.04
N GLY A 174 37.19 -25.10 -6.59
CA GLY A 174 36.75 -24.94 -5.22
C GLY A 174 35.38 -24.28 -5.08
N ALA A 175 34.91 -24.18 -3.83
CA ALA A 175 33.66 -23.50 -3.53
C ALA A 175 33.84 -21.97 -3.45
N ARG A 176 32.86 -21.21 -3.86
CA ARG A 176 32.82 -19.73 -3.81
C ARG A 176 31.59 -19.26 -3.10
N LEU A 177 31.72 -18.23 -2.28
CA LEU A 177 30.57 -17.52 -1.76
C LEU A 177 30.12 -16.50 -2.79
N ALA A 178 28.87 -16.64 -3.27
CA ALA A 178 28.26 -15.70 -4.18
C ALA A 178 27.19 -14.88 -3.42
N LEU A 179 27.26 -13.57 -3.56
CA LEU A 179 26.31 -12.63 -3.00
C LEU A 179 25.58 -11.94 -4.15
N SER A 180 24.27 -11.86 -4.07
CA SER A 180 23.46 -11.14 -5.04
C SER A 180 22.55 -10.12 -4.34
N SER A 181 22.51 -8.92 -4.89
CA SER A 181 21.51 -7.93 -4.50
C SER A 181 20.15 -8.34 -5.06
N ARG A 182 19.07 -8.11 -4.30
CA ARG A 182 17.69 -8.28 -4.78
C ARG A 182 17.22 -7.08 -5.58
N SER A 183 17.84 -5.91 -5.39
CA SER A 183 17.50 -4.68 -6.08
C SER A 183 18.50 -4.39 -7.19
N THR A 184 18.02 -3.81 -8.27
CA THR A 184 18.83 -3.44 -9.42
C THR A 184 19.40 -2.03 -9.31
N GLY A 185 20.44 -1.74 -10.09
CA GLY A 185 21.00 -0.39 -10.27
C GLY A 185 22.14 -0.05 -9.33
N LEU A 186 22.92 0.94 -9.74
CA LEU A 186 24.14 1.39 -9.05
C LEU A 186 23.87 1.90 -7.63
N ALA A 187 22.69 2.50 -7.41
CA ALA A 187 22.27 2.97 -6.09
C ALA A 187 22.18 1.83 -5.06
N ASN A 188 21.99 0.58 -5.51
CA ASN A 188 21.91 -0.62 -4.69
C ASN A 188 23.16 -1.50 -4.78
N ALA A 189 24.29 -0.87 -5.12
CA ALA A 189 25.56 -1.57 -5.17
C ALA A 189 25.96 -2.13 -3.80
N LEU A 190 26.43 -3.37 -3.81
CA LEU A 190 26.91 -4.10 -2.64
C LEU A 190 28.32 -3.64 -2.27
N THR A 191 28.52 -3.30 -1.01
CA THR A 191 29.84 -3.06 -0.44
C THR A 191 30.02 -3.96 0.77
N ILE A 192 31.17 -4.61 0.87
CA ILE A 192 31.50 -5.49 1.96
C ILE A 192 32.78 -5.01 2.59
N THR A 193 32.75 -4.77 3.87
CA THR A 193 33.94 -4.43 4.67
C THR A 193 34.05 -5.40 5.84
N GLN A 194 35.25 -5.57 6.30
CA GLN A 194 35.59 -6.49 7.41
C GLN A 194 36.31 -5.73 8.51
N SER A 195 36.04 -6.09 9.74
CA SER A 195 36.70 -5.54 10.92
C SER A 195 36.87 -6.62 12.01
N GLY A 196 37.90 -6.46 12.80
CA GLY A 196 38.18 -7.35 13.94
C GLY A 196 38.59 -8.78 13.54
N GLY A 197 38.73 -9.65 14.54
CA GLY A 197 39.05 -11.07 14.35
C GLY A 197 40.50 -11.34 13.94
N ASP A 198 40.73 -12.51 13.36
CA ASP A 198 42.05 -12.98 12.87
C ASP A 198 42.39 -12.47 11.44
N GLY A 199 41.53 -11.60 10.87
CA GLY A 199 41.74 -11.04 9.53
C GLY A 199 41.39 -11.98 8.39
N ALA A 200 41.05 -13.23 8.65
CA ALA A 200 40.78 -14.25 7.62
C ALA A 200 39.48 -13.97 6.81
N PRO A 201 38.38 -13.41 7.37
CA PRO A 201 37.23 -13.01 6.57
C PRO A 201 37.54 -11.97 5.49
N ALA A 202 38.72 -11.31 5.54
CA ALA A 202 39.18 -10.44 4.46
C ALA A 202 39.30 -11.19 3.12
N SER A 203 39.49 -12.49 3.13
CA SER A 203 39.49 -13.33 1.91
C SER A 203 38.09 -13.40 1.28
N VAL A 204 37.06 -13.23 2.08
CA VAL A 204 35.67 -13.09 1.61
C VAL A 204 35.38 -11.67 1.16
N ALA A 205 35.89 -10.66 1.88
CA ALA A 205 35.61 -9.23 1.59
C ALA A 205 36.48 -8.68 0.42
N GLY A 206 37.67 -9.19 0.21
CA GLY A 206 38.68 -8.62 -0.71
C GLY A 206 38.75 -9.22 -2.12
N ARG A 207 37.97 -10.24 -2.47
CA ARG A 207 38.07 -10.96 -3.74
C ARG A 207 36.76 -11.06 -4.50
N TYR A 208 36.05 -9.97 -4.65
CA TYR A 208 34.84 -9.97 -5.47
C TYR A 208 35.12 -9.50 -6.89
N SER A 209 34.83 -10.35 -7.87
CA SER A 209 34.76 -9.94 -9.27
C SER A 209 33.28 -9.64 -9.61
N VAL A 210 33.04 -8.47 -10.15
CA VAL A 210 31.76 -8.12 -10.78
C VAL A 210 31.71 -8.88 -12.12
N ARG A 211 30.69 -9.68 -12.33
CA ARG A 211 30.30 -10.18 -13.65
C ARG A 211 28.95 -9.67 -14.02
#